data_c0ece3884a7fe441fd7122a9ee18152e
#
_entry.id   c0ece3884a7fe441fd7122a9ee18152e
#
_cell.length_a   1.000
_cell.length_b   1.000
_cell.length_c   1.000
_cell.angle_alpha   90.00
_cell.angle_beta   90.00
_cell.angle_gamma   90.00
#
_symmetry.space_group_name_H-M   'P 1'
#
loop_
_entity.id
_entity.type
_entity.pdbx_description
1 polymer ?
#
loop_
_entity_poly.entity_id
_entity_poly.type
_entity_poly.pdbx_seq_one_letter_code
_entity_poly.pdbx_strand_id
1 'polypeptide(L)'
;MTKINKKPIVSIIMGSQSDWEFVKPASDILREFSISHECRIISAHRTPERHSDFAKNAKKRGIKIILAAAGGAAHLAGVTAALTPLPVFGIPMTSKLSGLDSLLSTVQMPSGTPVATFAIGNAGSKNAALFAVRVLSLQNNIIANKLDVYIKKMEKAVPEKPKKNK
;
A
#
# COMPACT_ATOMS: atom_id res chain seq x y z
N MET A 1 -25.98 -12.05 9.49
CA MET A 1 -25.36 -11.16 8.47
C MET A 1 -24.33 -11.95 7.68
N THR A 2 -24.68 -12.37 6.48
CA THR A 2 -23.83 -13.19 5.61
C THR A 2 -22.65 -12.31 5.16
N LYS A 3 -21.42 -12.63 5.63
CA LYS A 3 -20.19 -12.03 5.09
C LYS A 3 -20.10 -12.43 3.61
N ILE A 4 -20.49 -11.52 2.71
CA ILE A 4 -20.20 -11.68 1.29
C ILE A 4 -18.67 -11.63 1.19
N ASN A 5 -18.08 -12.80 1.00
CA ASN A 5 -16.63 -12.98 0.87
C ASN A 5 -16.20 -12.45 -0.51
N LYS A 6 -16.20 -11.13 -0.68
CA LYS A 6 -15.74 -10.50 -1.93
C LYS A 6 -14.26 -10.82 -2.10
N LYS A 7 -13.89 -11.40 -3.25
CA LYS A 7 -12.48 -11.64 -3.61
C LYS A 7 -11.68 -10.33 -3.44
N PRO A 8 -10.49 -10.37 -2.84
CA PRO A 8 -9.67 -9.16 -2.67
C PRO A 8 -9.23 -8.60 -4.02
N ILE A 9 -9.33 -7.29 -4.17
CA ILE A 9 -8.84 -6.55 -5.35
C ILE A 9 -7.58 -5.75 -5.05
N VAL A 10 -7.23 -5.57 -3.78
CA VAL A 10 -5.96 -5.00 -3.33
C VAL A 10 -5.28 -6.01 -2.42
N SER A 11 -3.98 -6.19 -2.58
CA SER A 11 -3.18 -6.99 -1.66
C SER A 11 -2.15 -6.10 -0.98
N ILE A 12 -2.08 -6.18 0.35
CA ILE A 12 -1.03 -5.56 1.16
C ILE A 12 -0.07 -6.67 1.56
N ILE A 13 1.17 -6.57 1.13
CA ILE A 13 2.23 -7.51 1.51
C ILE A 13 3.29 -6.79 2.34
N MET A 14 3.87 -7.49 3.31
CA MET A 14 4.89 -6.95 4.20
C MET A 14 5.97 -7.99 4.47
N GLY A 15 7.21 -7.53 4.63
CA GLY A 15 8.38 -8.41 4.82
C GLY A 15 8.43 -9.11 6.17
N SER A 16 7.77 -8.56 7.18
CA SER A 16 7.79 -9.03 8.56
C SER A 16 6.49 -8.71 9.31
N GLN A 17 6.21 -9.45 10.38
CA GLN A 17 5.14 -9.14 11.32
C GLN A 17 5.34 -7.78 12.00
N SER A 18 6.58 -7.36 12.21
CA SER A 18 6.90 -6.05 12.79
C SER A 18 6.43 -4.87 11.95
N ASP A 19 6.24 -5.06 10.64
CA ASP A 19 5.77 -4.00 9.75
C ASP A 19 4.27 -3.74 9.90
N TRP A 20 3.54 -4.69 10.50
CA TRP A 20 2.07 -4.62 10.59
C TRP A 20 1.55 -3.36 11.28
N GLU A 21 2.19 -2.92 12.34
CA GLU A 21 1.80 -1.71 13.07
C GLU A 21 1.78 -0.47 12.16
N PHE A 22 2.78 -0.35 11.29
CA PHE A 22 2.90 0.76 10.33
C PHE A 22 1.98 0.60 9.12
N VAL A 23 1.64 -0.63 8.75
CA VAL A 23 0.85 -0.96 7.54
C VAL A 23 -0.65 -1.06 7.83
N LYS A 24 -1.03 -1.37 9.07
CA LYS A 24 -2.43 -1.45 9.50
C LYS A 24 -3.28 -0.24 9.08
N PRO A 25 -2.80 1.03 9.17
CA PRO A 25 -3.55 2.19 8.70
C PRO A 25 -3.93 2.13 7.22
N ALA A 26 -3.14 1.49 6.36
CA ALA A 26 -3.53 1.27 4.97
C ALA A 26 -4.74 0.34 4.85
N SER A 27 -4.73 -0.76 5.63
CA SER A 27 -5.89 -1.67 5.70
C SER A 27 -7.15 -0.97 6.22
N ASP A 28 -7.00 -0.10 7.23
CA ASP A 28 -8.14 0.63 7.80
C ASP A 28 -8.75 1.60 6.77
N ILE A 29 -7.92 2.32 5.99
CA ILE A 29 -8.38 3.16 4.88
C ILE A 29 -9.11 2.33 3.82
N LEU A 30 -8.54 1.24 3.34
CA LEU A 30 -9.21 0.40 2.35
C LEU A 30 -10.57 -0.11 2.85
N ARG A 31 -10.68 -0.41 4.15
CA ARG A 31 -11.93 -0.80 4.81
C ARG A 31 -12.95 0.36 4.84
N GLU A 32 -12.53 1.58 5.18
CA GLU A 32 -13.36 2.78 5.17
C GLU A 32 -14.00 3.00 3.79
N PHE A 33 -13.21 2.79 2.72
CA PHE A 33 -13.69 2.86 1.34
C PHE A 33 -14.44 1.60 0.86
N SER A 34 -14.64 0.59 1.73
CA SER A 34 -15.27 -0.69 1.38
C SER A 34 -14.56 -1.45 0.25
N ILE A 35 -13.24 -1.29 0.14
CA ILE A 35 -12.39 -1.99 -0.82
C ILE A 35 -11.98 -3.33 -0.23
N SER A 36 -12.37 -4.42 -0.91
CA SER A 36 -11.97 -5.77 -0.51
C SER A 36 -10.47 -5.95 -0.69
N HIS A 37 -9.78 -6.32 0.38
CA HIS A 37 -8.33 -6.49 0.39
C HIS A 37 -7.89 -7.65 1.29
N GLU A 38 -6.66 -8.08 1.09
CA GLU A 38 -5.97 -9.06 1.95
C GLU A 38 -4.68 -8.46 2.47
N CYS A 39 -4.21 -8.97 3.62
CA CYS A 39 -2.89 -8.65 4.18
C CYS A 39 -2.09 -9.94 4.31
N ARG A 40 -0.84 -9.94 3.85
CA ARG A 40 0.04 -11.12 3.89
C ARG A 40 1.45 -10.75 4.36
N ILE A 41 2.05 -11.65 5.10
CA ILE A 41 3.49 -11.58 5.42
C ILE A 41 4.21 -12.43 4.37
N ILE A 42 5.05 -11.76 3.58
CA ILE A 42 5.83 -12.36 2.50
C ILE A 42 7.20 -11.69 2.50
N SER A 43 8.25 -12.44 2.81
CA SER A 43 9.62 -11.92 2.76
C SER A 43 10.27 -12.31 1.44
N ALA A 44 10.73 -11.32 0.67
CA ALA A 44 11.45 -11.59 -0.59
C ALA A 44 12.73 -12.41 -0.36
N HIS A 45 13.40 -12.21 0.78
CA HIS A 45 14.65 -12.89 1.10
C HIS A 45 14.48 -14.24 1.80
N ARG A 46 13.48 -14.34 2.72
CA ARG A 46 13.31 -15.53 3.57
C ARG A 46 12.29 -16.52 3.03
N THR A 47 11.38 -16.06 2.15
CA THR A 47 10.34 -16.90 1.53
C THR A 47 10.22 -16.61 0.02
N PRO A 48 11.34 -16.75 -0.75
CA PRO A 48 11.38 -16.34 -2.15
C PRO A 48 10.38 -17.09 -3.04
N GLU A 49 10.18 -18.37 -2.82
CA GLU A 49 9.19 -19.19 -3.58
C GLU A 49 7.76 -18.73 -3.32
N ARG A 50 7.40 -18.51 -2.03
CA ARG A 50 6.08 -17.97 -1.66
C ARG A 50 5.86 -16.59 -2.30
N HIS A 51 6.89 -15.76 -2.36
CA HIS A 51 6.83 -14.45 -2.98
C HIS A 51 6.62 -14.55 -4.50
N SER A 52 7.39 -15.40 -5.17
CA SER A 52 7.26 -15.63 -6.61
C SER A 52 5.88 -16.18 -6.97
N ASP A 53 5.40 -17.20 -6.25
CA ASP A 53 4.07 -17.77 -6.46
C ASP A 53 2.97 -16.72 -6.26
N PHE A 54 3.04 -15.95 -5.17
CA PHE A 54 2.10 -14.87 -4.90
C PHE A 54 2.04 -13.86 -6.04
N ALA A 55 3.20 -13.31 -6.45
CA ALA A 55 3.28 -12.22 -7.43
C ALA A 55 2.79 -12.66 -8.81
N LYS A 56 3.21 -13.86 -9.29
CA LYS A 56 2.80 -14.44 -10.56
C LYS A 56 1.31 -14.74 -10.63
N ASN A 57 0.70 -15.15 -9.52
CA ASN A 57 -0.71 -15.52 -9.47
C ASN A 57 -1.64 -14.39 -9.02
N ALA A 58 -1.13 -13.23 -8.59
CA ALA A 58 -1.92 -12.14 -8.05
C ALA A 58 -3.01 -11.66 -9.04
N LYS A 59 -2.65 -11.41 -10.30
CA LYS A 59 -3.59 -10.99 -11.36
C LYS A 59 -4.70 -12.04 -11.58
N LYS A 60 -4.35 -13.32 -11.67
CA LYS A 60 -5.31 -14.42 -11.85
C LYS A 60 -6.28 -14.55 -10.67
N ARG A 61 -5.84 -14.17 -9.46
CA ARG A 61 -6.69 -14.14 -8.26
C ARG A 61 -7.63 -12.95 -8.21
N GLY A 62 -7.51 -11.98 -9.13
CA GLY A 62 -8.34 -10.78 -9.21
C GLY A 62 -7.75 -9.55 -8.51
N ILE A 63 -6.48 -9.63 -8.04
CA ILE A 63 -5.77 -8.46 -7.50
C ILE A 63 -5.54 -7.46 -8.63
N LYS A 64 -5.75 -6.18 -8.34
CA LYS A 64 -5.54 -5.05 -9.25
C LYS A 64 -4.35 -4.21 -8.85
N ILE A 65 -4.06 -4.11 -7.54
CA ILE A 65 -2.98 -3.27 -6.99
C ILE A 65 -2.34 -4.02 -5.83
N ILE A 66 -1.01 -3.94 -5.73
CA ILE A 66 -0.24 -4.51 -4.62
C ILE A 66 0.45 -3.38 -3.88
N LEU A 67 0.23 -3.27 -2.57
CA LEU A 67 0.98 -2.44 -1.65
C LEU A 67 2.05 -3.32 -1.01
N ALA A 68 3.32 -2.95 -1.14
CA ALA A 68 4.45 -3.74 -0.66
C ALA A 68 5.29 -2.93 0.33
N ALA A 69 5.29 -3.35 1.60
CA ALA A 69 5.98 -2.69 2.70
C ALA A 69 7.23 -3.48 3.13
N ALA A 70 8.38 -2.82 3.18
CA ALA A 70 9.63 -3.45 3.60
C ALA A 70 10.61 -2.43 4.18
N GLY A 71 11.46 -2.90 5.10
CA GLY A 71 12.52 -2.10 5.75
C GLY A 71 13.91 -2.63 5.46
N GLY A 72 14.93 -1.78 5.64
CA GLY A 72 16.32 -2.09 5.39
C GLY A 72 16.62 -2.29 3.89
N ALA A 73 17.13 -3.45 3.51
CA ALA A 73 17.22 -3.89 2.12
C ALA A 73 15.80 -4.19 1.58
N ALA A 74 15.03 -3.16 1.30
CA ALA A 74 13.60 -3.19 1.02
C ALA A 74 13.28 -3.65 -0.42
N HIS A 75 13.78 -4.82 -0.80
CA HIS A 75 13.68 -5.35 -2.16
C HIS A 75 12.28 -5.89 -2.51
N LEU A 76 11.39 -6.05 -1.53
CA LEU A 76 10.08 -6.69 -1.72
C LEU A 76 9.26 -6.05 -2.85
N ALA A 77 9.18 -4.72 -2.89
CA ALA A 77 8.40 -4.01 -3.91
C ALA A 77 8.99 -4.19 -5.31
N GLY A 78 10.31 -4.01 -5.44
CA GLY A 78 11.00 -4.14 -6.73
C GLY A 78 10.92 -5.55 -7.31
N VAL A 79 11.17 -6.57 -6.48
CA VAL A 79 11.05 -7.98 -6.91
C VAL A 79 9.59 -8.32 -7.24
N THR A 80 8.62 -7.80 -6.49
CA THR A 80 7.20 -7.97 -6.83
C THR A 80 6.89 -7.37 -8.19
N ALA A 81 7.34 -6.14 -8.47
CA ALA A 81 7.10 -5.45 -9.73
C ALA A 81 7.72 -6.19 -10.94
N ALA A 82 8.85 -6.85 -10.74
CA ALA A 82 9.48 -7.68 -11.76
C ALA A 82 8.71 -8.98 -12.08
N LEU A 83 7.86 -9.46 -11.17
CA LEU A 83 7.14 -10.73 -11.27
C LEU A 83 5.67 -10.59 -11.67
N THR A 84 5.13 -9.37 -11.74
CA THR A 84 3.71 -9.13 -12.07
C THR A 84 3.54 -7.89 -12.94
N PRO A 85 2.57 -7.87 -13.86
CA PRO A 85 2.21 -6.64 -14.59
C PRO A 85 1.30 -5.71 -13.78
N LEU A 86 0.96 -6.04 -12.53
CA LEU A 86 0.09 -5.20 -11.70
C LEU A 86 0.85 -3.97 -11.18
N PRO A 87 0.17 -2.85 -10.95
CA PRO A 87 0.74 -1.72 -10.23
C PRO A 87 1.22 -2.13 -8.84
N VAL A 88 2.50 -1.83 -8.54
CA VAL A 88 3.12 -2.08 -7.23
C VAL A 88 3.44 -0.76 -6.57
N PHE A 89 2.96 -0.58 -5.35
CA PHE A 89 3.15 0.59 -4.50
C PHE A 89 4.11 0.23 -3.37
N GLY A 90 5.33 0.76 -3.45
CA GLY A 90 6.37 0.53 -2.46
C GLY A 90 6.21 1.45 -1.24
N ILE A 91 6.24 0.88 -0.07
CA ILE A 91 6.15 1.59 1.20
C ILE A 91 7.41 1.29 2.00
N PRO A 92 8.41 2.21 1.99
CA PRO A 92 9.60 2.05 2.79
C PRO A 92 9.24 2.06 4.28
N MET A 93 9.79 1.13 5.06
CA MET A 93 9.60 1.08 6.51
C MET A 93 10.78 1.74 7.23
N THR A 94 10.54 2.20 8.45
CA THR A 94 11.59 2.69 9.34
C THR A 94 12.61 1.57 9.62
N SER A 95 13.88 1.92 9.62
CA SER A 95 15.02 1.02 9.80
C SER A 95 16.06 1.66 10.72
N LYS A 96 17.23 1.01 10.86
CA LYS A 96 18.37 1.56 11.61
C LYS A 96 18.90 2.88 11.04
N LEU A 97 18.72 3.14 9.73
CA LEU A 97 19.06 4.41 9.06
C LEU A 97 17.83 5.31 8.90
N SER A 98 16.90 5.28 9.86
CA SER A 98 15.67 6.07 9.86
C SER A 98 14.80 5.88 8.60
N GLY A 99 14.98 4.75 7.90
CA GLY A 99 14.24 4.39 6.69
C GLY A 99 14.83 4.91 5.38
N LEU A 100 15.96 5.64 5.42
CA LEU A 100 16.60 6.13 4.19
C LEU A 100 17.10 4.98 3.30
N ASP A 101 17.68 3.95 3.90
CA ASP A 101 18.06 2.70 3.23
C ASP A 101 16.85 2.01 2.59
N SER A 102 15.74 1.94 3.30
CA SER A 102 14.48 1.39 2.79
C SER A 102 13.94 2.19 1.60
N LEU A 103 13.98 3.53 1.70
CA LEU A 103 13.54 4.43 0.64
C LEU A 103 14.40 4.28 -0.61
N LEU A 104 15.72 4.33 -0.47
CA LEU A 104 16.65 4.22 -1.60
C LEU A 104 16.57 2.84 -2.26
N SER A 105 16.43 1.76 -1.48
CA SER A 105 16.23 0.41 -2.02
C SER A 105 14.91 0.25 -2.80
N THR A 106 13.90 1.07 -2.52
CA THR A 106 12.58 0.97 -3.13
C THR A 106 12.43 1.89 -4.34
N VAL A 107 13.00 3.11 -4.28
CA VAL A 107 12.77 4.15 -5.30
C VAL A 107 13.69 4.01 -6.51
N GLN A 108 14.90 3.49 -6.35
CA GLN A 108 15.92 3.41 -7.42
C GLN A 108 15.72 2.19 -8.33
N MET A 109 14.53 2.09 -8.91
CA MET A 109 14.21 1.00 -9.84
C MET A 109 14.81 1.23 -11.23
N PRO A 110 15.25 0.15 -11.90
CA PRO A 110 15.72 0.23 -13.28
C PRO A 110 14.57 0.60 -14.23
N SER A 111 14.91 1.23 -15.35
CA SER A 111 13.96 1.51 -16.43
C SER A 111 13.24 0.22 -16.87
N GLY A 112 11.92 0.31 -17.03
CA GLY A 112 11.08 -0.81 -17.45
C GLY A 112 10.45 -1.61 -16.30
N THR A 113 10.86 -1.42 -15.05
CA THR A 113 10.26 -2.10 -13.88
C THR A 113 9.84 -1.05 -12.83
N PRO A 114 8.72 -0.34 -13.04
CA PRO A 114 8.32 0.77 -12.19
C PRO A 114 7.75 0.31 -10.84
N VAL A 115 8.10 1.05 -9.78
CA VAL A 115 7.46 1.00 -8.46
C VAL A 115 7.04 2.42 -8.07
N ALA A 116 5.76 2.63 -7.78
CA ALA A 116 5.29 3.88 -7.21
C ALA A 116 5.69 3.93 -5.73
N THR A 117 6.71 4.72 -5.40
CA THR A 117 7.27 4.76 -4.03
C THR A 117 6.65 5.86 -3.20
N PHE A 118 6.23 5.53 -1.98
CA PHE A 118 5.58 6.42 -1.03
C PHE A 118 6.51 6.85 0.11
N ALA A 119 6.02 7.71 1.00
CA ALA A 119 6.77 8.17 2.15
C ALA A 119 7.10 7.01 3.13
N ILE A 120 8.10 7.21 3.98
CA ILE A 120 8.53 6.23 4.97
C ILE A 120 7.45 6.02 6.04
N GLY A 121 7.18 4.76 6.38
CA GLY A 121 6.38 4.34 7.52
C GLY A 121 4.88 4.64 7.39
N ASN A 122 4.28 5.12 8.48
CA ASN A 122 2.84 5.26 8.64
C ASN A 122 2.19 6.22 7.61
N ALA A 123 2.83 7.36 7.34
CA ALA A 123 2.34 8.33 6.36
C ALA A 123 2.33 7.72 4.94
N GLY A 124 3.39 6.99 4.58
CA GLY A 124 3.49 6.28 3.31
C GLY A 124 2.42 5.20 3.16
N SER A 125 2.17 4.44 4.22
CA SER A 125 1.11 3.41 4.24
C SER A 125 -0.27 4.01 3.97
N LYS A 126 -0.61 5.10 4.64
CA LYS A 126 -1.89 5.81 4.42
C LYS A 126 -1.99 6.34 2.99
N ASN A 127 -0.94 7.00 2.50
CA ASN A 127 -0.94 7.59 1.17
C ASN A 127 -0.96 6.54 0.05
N ALA A 128 -0.29 5.40 0.22
CA ALA A 128 -0.36 4.29 -0.72
C ALA A 128 -1.80 3.73 -0.83
N ALA A 129 -2.49 3.56 0.30
CA ALA A 129 -3.89 3.14 0.31
C ALA A 129 -4.81 4.19 -0.36
N LEU A 130 -4.65 5.48 -0.03
CA LEU A 130 -5.41 6.56 -0.66
C LEU A 130 -5.13 6.68 -2.15
N PHE A 131 -3.90 6.41 -2.58
CA PHE A 131 -3.58 6.38 -4.01
C PHE A 131 -4.22 5.18 -4.71
N ALA A 132 -4.26 4.01 -4.06
CA ALA A 132 -5.03 2.87 -4.57
C ALA A 132 -6.53 3.20 -4.69
N VAL A 133 -7.11 3.90 -3.71
CA VAL A 133 -8.49 4.42 -3.79
C VAL A 133 -8.66 5.34 -5.01
N ARG A 134 -7.74 6.29 -5.25
CA ARG A 134 -7.78 7.18 -6.42
C ARG A 134 -7.74 6.41 -7.74
N VAL A 135 -6.82 5.45 -7.88
CA VAL A 135 -6.73 4.60 -9.08
C VAL A 135 -8.02 3.82 -9.31
N LEU A 136 -8.59 3.23 -8.25
CA LEU A 136 -9.83 2.46 -8.36
C LEU A 136 -11.06 3.35 -8.61
N SER A 137 -11.05 4.59 -8.17
CA SER A 137 -12.14 5.55 -8.38
C SER A 137 -12.30 5.95 -9.85
N LEU A 138 -11.25 5.85 -10.67
CA LEU A 138 -11.31 6.15 -12.11
C LEU A 138 -12.35 5.29 -12.87
N GLN A 139 -12.67 4.11 -12.35
CA GLN A 139 -13.60 3.17 -12.97
C GLN A 139 -14.75 2.75 -12.04
N ASN A 140 -14.92 3.45 -10.90
CA ASN A 140 -15.95 3.10 -9.91
C ASN A 140 -16.52 4.35 -9.24
N ASN A 141 -17.71 4.76 -9.67
CA ASN A 141 -18.38 5.96 -9.17
C ASN A 141 -18.71 5.90 -7.67
N ILE A 142 -18.92 4.71 -7.09
CA ILE A 142 -19.16 4.58 -5.65
C ILE A 142 -17.90 4.94 -4.86
N ILE A 143 -16.73 4.48 -5.32
CA ILE A 143 -15.45 4.82 -4.72
C ILE A 143 -15.15 6.30 -4.94
N ALA A 144 -15.42 6.85 -6.14
CA ALA A 144 -15.23 8.26 -6.46
C ALA A 144 -16.03 9.16 -5.52
N ASN A 145 -17.31 8.91 -5.34
CA ASN A 145 -18.15 9.70 -4.44
C ASN A 145 -17.66 9.64 -2.97
N LYS A 146 -17.21 8.47 -2.50
CA LYS A 146 -16.60 8.36 -1.16
C LYS A 146 -15.30 9.17 -1.05
N LEU A 147 -14.48 9.18 -2.11
CA LEU A 147 -13.24 9.94 -2.15
C LEU A 147 -13.52 11.45 -2.07
N ASP A 148 -14.51 11.97 -2.78
CA ASP A 148 -14.92 13.37 -2.72
C ASP A 148 -15.37 13.78 -1.32
N VAL A 149 -16.15 12.92 -0.64
CA VAL A 149 -16.56 13.13 0.75
C VAL A 149 -15.34 13.16 1.68
N TYR A 150 -14.40 12.23 1.48
CA TYR A 150 -13.17 12.16 2.28
C TYR A 150 -12.31 13.42 2.10
N ILE A 151 -12.12 13.90 0.86
CA ILE A 151 -11.35 15.11 0.56
C ILE A 151 -11.99 16.33 1.23
N LYS A 152 -13.29 16.54 1.08
CA LYS A 152 -14.03 17.63 1.73
C LYS A 152 -13.93 17.58 3.25
N LYS A 153 -13.90 16.39 3.84
CA LYS A 153 -13.70 16.23 5.29
C LYS A 153 -12.30 16.66 5.72
N MET A 154 -11.27 16.32 4.93
CA MET A 154 -9.90 16.77 5.21
C MET A 154 -9.75 18.29 5.10
N GLU A 155 -10.31 18.90 4.05
CA GLU A 155 -10.30 20.35 3.87
C GLU A 155 -10.90 21.08 5.08
N LYS A 156 -12.09 20.62 5.52
CA LYS A 156 -12.76 21.21 6.69
C LYS A 156 -12.01 21.02 8.02
N ALA A 157 -11.13 20.03 8.10
CA ALA A 157 -10.34 19.76 9.30
C ALA A 157 -9.14 20.71 9.45
N VAL A 158 -8.75 21.42 8.39
CA VAL A 158 -7.65 22.40 8.42
C VAL A 158 -8.22 23.74 8.90
N PRO A 159 -7.78 24.24 10.08
CA PRO A 159 -8.26 25.52 10.57
C PRO A 159 -7.63 26.68 9.78
N GLU A 160 -8.41 27.71 9.47
CA GLU A 160 -7.92 28.91 8.79
C GLU A 160 -6.90 29.71 9.63
N LYS A 161 -7.01 29.62 10.95
CA LYS A 161 -6.13 30.32 11.89
C LYS A 161 -5.58 29.37 12.96
N PRO A 162 -4.37 29.61 13.46
CA PRO A 162 -3.85 28.83 14.59
C PRO A 162 -4.78 28.95 15.81
N LYS A 163 -5.03 27.82 16.48
CA LYS A 163 -5.70 27.83 17.78
C LYS A 163 -4.74 28.45 18.81
N LYS A 164 -5.22 29.42 19.59
CA LYS A 164 -4.44 29.93 20.75
C LYS A 164 -4.21 28.73 21.69
N ASN A 165 -2.94 28.47 22.02
CA ASN A 165 -2.62 27.49 23.07
C ASN A 165 -3.25 28.02 24.38
N LYS A 166 -4.04 27.17 25.02
CA LYS A 166 -4.52 27.44 26.38
C LYS A 166 -3.39 27.22 27.37
#